data_78b76a4e5867884950431f157787af2c
#
_entry.id   78b76a4e5867884950431f157787af2c
#
_cell.length_a   1.000
_cell.length_b   1.000
_cell.length_c   1.000
_cell.angle_alpha   90.00
_cell.angle_beta   90.00
_cell.angle_gamma   90.00
#
_symmetry.space_group_name_H-M   'P 1'
#
loop_
_entity.id
_entity.type
_entity.pdbx_description
1 polymer ?
#
loop_
_entity_poly.entity_id
_entity_poly.type
_entity_poly.pdbx_seq_one_letter_code
_entity_poly.pdbx_strand_id
1 'polypeptide(L)'
;HYTSALDLAKIMKAGLKNARFRKVIESVGYTIPATNLSEARPMHTHMPLMAKESDLYYEGCIGGKTGFANEAQHTLVVAAERNGRTYIAVTMRTVDLGINCTDSTALFDYAFNNFDTIDVNGTKMSVPKGVTVNDLTTESTDKNGRTMNRYYYNGQYVGYVMEADPTPAPTEAPVQEEVTEETPAGEQAENAVSEIQNETKGFSRTSKILLGVMVGMGVLLVILLILLHRKNY
;
A
#
# COMPACT_ATOMS: atom_id res chain seq x y z
N HIS A 1 3.19 -9.84 17.87
CA HIS A 1 3.74 -9.21 16.66
C HIS A 1 4.38 -7.87 17.03
N TYR A 2 5.54 -7.59 16.46
CA TYR A 2 6.27 -6.35 16.67
C TYR A 2 6.52 -5.68 15.30
N THR A 3 6.59 -4.36 15.29
CA THR A 3 6.88 -3.57 14.08
C THR A 3 7.57 -2.27 14.47
N SER A 4 8.10 -1.55 13.49
CA SER A 4 8.63 -0.21 13.64
C SER A 4 7.88 0.79 12.76
N ALA A 5 8.01 2.09 13.04
CA ALA A 5 7.45 3.13 12.19
C ALA A 5 7.97 3.02 10.74
N LEU A 6 9.26 2.70 10.58
CA LEU A 6 9.87 2.50 9.26
C LEU A 6 9.26 1.32 8.50
N ASP A 7 8.97 0.21 9.18
CA ASP A 7 8.38 -0.97 8.53
C ASP A 7 6.94 -0.72 8.12
N LEU A 8 6.14 -0.03 8.97
CA LEU A 8 4.80 0.40 8.60
C LEU A 8 4.81 1.37 7.41
N ALA A 9 5.76 2.29 7.36
CA ALA A 9 5.93 3.19 6.20
C ALA A 9 6.28 2.42 4.92
N LYS A 10 7.15 1.39 4.99
CA LYS A 10 7.47 0.51 3.85
C LYS A 10 6.24 -0.28 3.38
N ILE A 11 5.45 -0.84 4.30
CA ILE A 11 4.21 -1.56 3.99
C ILE A 11 3.22 -0.62 3.30
N MET A 12 3.01 0.58 3.85
CA MET A 12 2.13 1.58 3.25
C MET A 12 2.60 2.00 1.86
N LYS A 13 3.91 2.26 1.70
CA LYS A 13 4.52 2.59 0.40
C LYS A 13 4.31 1.47 -0.64
N ALA A 14 4.42 0.21 -0.25
CA ALA A 14 4.14 -0.93 -1.11
C ALA A 14 2.64 -1.02 -1.47
N GLY A 15 1.77 -0.85 -0.47
CA GLY A 15 0.32 -0.85 -0.66
C GLY A 15 -0.16 0.24 -1.63
N LEU A 16 0.37 1.45 -1.52
CA LEU A 16 0.02 2.58 -2.39
C LEU A 16 0.34 2.35 -3.89
N LYS A 17 1.23 1.42 -4.21
CA LYS A 17 1.49 0.99 -5.59
C LYS A 17 0.40 0.08 -6.15
N ASN A 18 -0.43 -0.52 -5.29
CA ASN A 18 -1.52 -1.39 -5.69
C ASN A 18 -2.80 -0.57 -5.84
N ALA A 19 -3.35 -0.50 -7.04
CA ALA A 19 -4.54 0.30 -7.34
C ALA A 19 -5.79 -0.13 -6.54
N ARG A 20 -5.95 -1.44 -6.26
CA ARG A 20 -7.08 -1.95 -5.44
C ARG A 20 -6.94 -1.51 -3.99
N PHE A 21 -5.74 -1.62 -3.41
CA PHE A 21 -5.46 -1.15 -2.06
C PHE A 21 -5.73 0.36 -1.96
N ARG A 22 -5.19 1.14 -2.92
CA ARG A 22 -5.38 2.59 -2.98
C ARG A 22 -6.87 2.95 -3.02
N LYS A 23 -7.66 2.32 -3.89
CA LYS A 23 -9.11 2.52 -3.98
C LYS A 23 -9.83 2.28 -2.64
N VAL A 24 -9.41 1.25 -1.89
CA VAL A 24 -10.03 0.93 -0.59
C VAL A 24 -9.70 1.98 0.46
N ILE A 25 -8.43 2.36 0.61
CA ILE A 25 -8.04 3.30 1.67
C ILE A 25 -8.50 4.74 1.40
N GLU A 26 -8.69 5.12 0.14
CA GLU A 26 -9.21 6.42 -0.28
C GLU A 26 -10.73 6.56 -0.08
N SER A 27 -11.43 5.44 0.16
CA SER A 27 -12.89 5.46 0.31
C SER A 27 -13.30 6.06 1.66
N VAL A 28 -13.99 7.20 1.63
CA VAL A 28 -14.56 7.85 2.82
C VAL A 28 -15.82 7.15 3.29
N GLY A 29 -16.61 6.62 2.35
CA GLY A 29 -17.82 5.86 2.65
C GLY A 29 -18.09 4.79 1.60
N TYR A 30 -18.78 3.75 2.01
CA TYR A 30 -19.24 2.65 1.14
C TYR A 30 -20.53 2.07 1.68
N THR A 31 -21.48 1.83 0.82
CA THR A 31 -22.71 1.13 1.22
C THR A 31 -22.64 -0.32 0.75
N ILE A 32 -22.59 -1.25 1.71
CA ILE A 32 -22.77 -2.66 1.42
C ILE A 32 -24.21 -2.85 0.96
N PRO A 33 -24.47 -3.35 -0.26
CA PRO A 33 -25.83 -3.50 -0.76
C PRO A 33 -26.63 -4.50 0.07
N ALA A 34 -27.95 -4.37 0.04
CA ALA A 34 -28.85 -5.33 0.65
C ALA A 34 -28.66 -6.73 0.05
N THR A 35 -28.86 -7.75 0.88
CA THR A 35 -28.88 -9.15 0.50
C THR A 35 -30.27 -9.74 0.82
N ASN A 36 -30.48 -11.02 0.54
CA ASN A 36 -31.69 -11.73 0.97
C ASN A 36 -31.79 -11.90 2.50
N LEU A 37 -30.72 -11.60 3.25
CA LEU A 37 -30.65 -11.78 4.71
C LEU A 37 -30.40 -10.49 5.49
N SER A 38 -30.08 -9.39 4.83
CA SER A 38 -29.77 -8.11 5.49
C SER A 38 -30.09 -6.91 4.63
N GLU A 39 -30.52 -5.83 5.28
CA GLU A 39 -30.67 -4.50 4.70
C GLU A 39 -29.31 -3.94 4.21
N ALA A 40 -29.39 -2.91 3.36
CA ALA A 40 -28.20 -2.17 2.95
C ALA A 40 -27.52 -1.49 4.17
N ARG A 41 -26.19 -1.55 4.24
CA ARG A 41 -25.42 -1.03 5.40
C ARG A 41 -24.45 0.03 4.95
N PRO A 42 -24.68 1.31 5.28
CA PRO A 42 -23.70 2.36 5.05
C PRO A 42 -22.49 2.18 6.00
N MET A 43 -21.32 2.33 5.47
CA MET A 43 -20.06 2.33 6.22
C MET A 43 -19.29 3.62 5.96
N HIS A 44 -18.62 4.13 6.97
CA HIS A 44 -17.80 5.33 6.89
C HIS A 44 -16.38 5.04 7.37
N THR A 45 -15.44 5.83 6.88
CA THR A 45 -14.05 5.74 7.34
C THR A 45 -13.95 6.13 8.83
N HIS A 46 -13.04 5.45 9.54
CA HIS A 46 -12.66 5.80 10.92
C HIS A 46 -11.45 6.76 10.95
N MET A 47 -11.09 7.36 9.81
CA MET A 47 -9.93 8.23 9.68
C MET A 47 -10.38 9.71 9.78
N PRO A 48 -10.17 10.41 10.90
CA PRO A 48 -10.62 11.80 11.06
C PRO A 48 -9.99 12.74 10.03
N LEU A 49 -8.74 12.48 9.62
CA LEU A 49 -8.02 13.27 8.61
C LEU A 49 -8.68 13.25 7.22
N MET A 50 -9.60 12.32 6.94
CA MET A 50 -10.33 12.21 5.67
C MET A 50 -11.76 12.76 5.76
N ALA A 51 -12.32 12.90 6.95
CA ALA A 51 -13.70 13.34 7.17
C ALA A 51 -13.75 14.87 7.12
N LYS A 52 -14.40 15.44 6.10
CA LYS A 52 -14.45 16.90 5.88
C LYS A 52 -15.15 17.65 7.01
N GLU A 53 -16.02 16.97 7.75
CA GLU A 53 -16.75 17.49 8.91
C GLU A 53 -15.90 17.46 10.20
N SER A 54 -14.74 16.83 10.17
CA SER A 54 -13.84 16.72 11.33
C SER A 54 -12.95 17.95 11.46
N ASP A 55 -12.77 18.45 12.68
CA ASP A 55 -11.78 19.49 13.01
C ASP A 55 -10.34 19.03 12.74
N LEU A 56 -10.14 17.72 12.55
CA LEU A 56 -8.85 17.10 12.21
C LEU A 56 -8.68 16.83 10.71
N TYR A 57 -9.63 17.29 9.89
CA TYR A 57 -9.54 17.10 8.43
C TYR A 57 -8.23 17.67 7.89
N TYR A 58 -7.55 16.88 7.04
CA TYR A 58 -6.33 17.31 6.37
C TYR A 58 -6.49 17.22 4.85
N GLU A 59 -6.43 18.38 4.20
CA GLU A 59 -6.53 18.45 2.75
C GLU A 59 -5.38 17.67 2.08
N GLY A 60 -5.73 16.77 1.15
CA GLY A 60 -4.78 15.88 0.49
C GLY A 60 -4.54 14.56 1.23
N CYS A 61 -5.19 14.30 2.37
CA CYS A 61 -5.16 12.97 2.98
C CYS A 61 -5.80 11.95 2.04
N ILE A 62 -5.05 10.92 1.65
CA ILE A 62 -5.51 9.86 0.74
C ILE A 62 -5.87 8.58 1.48
N GLY A 63 -5.60 8.49 2.75
CA GLY A 63 -6.02 7.36 3.56
C GLY A 63 -4.94 6.77 4.44
N GLY A 64 -5.34 5.81 5.23
CA GLY A 64 -4.46 5.17 6.18
C GLY A 64 -5.18 4.15 7.05
N LYS A 65 -4.53 3.75 8.13
CA LYS A 65 -5.12 2.83 9.11
C LYS A 65 -4.73 3.22 10.53
N THR A 66 -5.74 3.32 11.36
CA THR A 66 -5.60 3.47 12.81
C THR A 66 -5.41 2.09 13.45
N GLY A 67 -4.75 2.04 14.59
CA GLY A 67 -4.63 0.83 15.41
C GLY A 67 -4.67 1.17 16.89
N PHE A 68 -5.13 0.22 17.70
CA PHE A 68 -5.08 0.31 19.15
C PHE A 68 -4.87 -1.08 19.75
N ALA A 69 -3.98 -1.17 20.72
CA ALA A 69 -3.85 -2.26 21.66
C ALA A 69 -3.31 -1.71 22.98
N ASN A 70 -3.57 -2.39 24.09
CA ASN A 70 -3.20 -1.85 25.42
C ASN A 70 -1.70 -1.57 25.54
N GLU A 71 -0.84 -2.43 24.99
CA GLU A 71 0.61 -2.28 25.03
C GLU A 71 1.15 -1.29 23.97
N ALA A 72 0.52 -1.29 22.81
CA ALA A 72 0.92 -0.45 21.68
C ALA A 72 0.29 0.95 21.74
N GLN A 73 -0.77 1.13 22.52
CA GLN A 73 -1.61 2.33 22.56
C GLN A 73 -2.12 2.72 21.15
N HIS A 74 -2.47 3.97 20.91
CA HIS A 74 -2.90 4.41 19.60
C HIS A 74 -1.74 4.49 18.63
N THR A 75 -1.98 4.01 17.42
CA THR A 75 -1.03 4.05 16.30
C THR A 75 -1.77 4.52 15.05
N LEU A 76 -1.05 5.20 14.16
CA LEU A 76 -1.57 5.65 12.89
C LEU A 76 -0.49 5.53 11.81
N VAL A 77 -0.83 4.93 10.69
CA VAL A 77 -0.11 5.06 9.43
C VAL A 77 -1.03 5.73 8.42
N VAL A 78 -0.61 6.83 7.85
CA VAL A 78 -1.45 7.65 6.98
C VAL A 78 -0.60 8.24 5.85
N ALA A 79 -1.21 8.44 4.68
CA ALA A 79 -0.58 9.07 3.55
C ALA A 79 -1.35 10.32 3.10
N ALA A 80 -0.61 11.30 2.62
CA ALA A 80 -1.17 12.50 2.00
C ALA A 80 -0.47 12.80 0.68
N GLU A 81 -1.22 13.36 -0.27
CA GLU A 81 -0.73 13.70 -1.60
C GLU A 81 -1.13 15.14 -1.97
N ARG A 82 -0.15 15.93 -2.40
CA ARG A 82 -0.35 17.29 -2.92
C ARG A 82 0.63 17.55 -4.06
N ASN A 83 0.13 18.10 -5.15
CA ASN A 83 0.97 18.48 -6.31
C ASN A 83 1.86 17.32 -6.82
N GLY A 84 1.32 16.10 -6.86
CA GLY A 84 2.03 14.90 -7.31
C GLY A 84 3.12 14.39 -6.36
N ARG A 85 3.21 14.95 -5.14
CA ARG A 85 4.09 14.46 -4.07
C ARG A 85 3.27 13.70 -3.03
N THR A 86 3.72 12.51 -2.67
CA THR A 86 3.08 11.66 -1.66
C THR A 86 4.02 11.47 -0.49
N TYR A 87 3.56 11.78 0.72
CA TYR A 87 4.25 11.52 1.97
C TYR A 87 3.46 10.54 2.84
N ILE A 88 4.18 9.79 3.66
CA ILE A 88 3.62 8.83 4.62
C ILE A 88 4.07 9.25 6.01
N ALA A 89 3.12 9.48 6.91
CA ALA A 89 3.36 9.69 8.33
C ALA A 89 3.03 8.42 9.11
N VAL A 90 3.86 8.10 10.09
CA VAL A 90 3.62 7.00 11.03
C VAL A 90 3.84 7.52 12.45
N THR A 91 2.80 7.52 13.24
CA THR A 91 2.82 7.89 14.65
C THR A 91 2.42 6.68 15.50
N MET A 92 3.16 6.45 16.58
CA MET A 92 3.01 5.23 17.38
C MET A 92 3.01 5.56 18.87
N ARG A 93 2.22 4.78 19.62
CA ARG A 93 2.21 4.81 21.10
C ARG A 93 1.79 6.17 21.66
N THR A 94 0.74 6.76 21.12
CA THR A 94 0.10 7.94 21.69
C THR A 94 -1.08 7.55 22.57
N VAL A 95 -1.42 8.41 23.51
CA VAL A 95 -2.53 8.17 24.45
C VAL A 95 -3.90 8.38 23.81
N ASP A 96 -3.97 9.06 22.66
CA ASP A 96 -5.21 9.41 21.98
C ASP A 96 -5.02 9.47 20.46
N LEU A 97 -6.07 9.10 19.69
CA LEU A 97 -6.06 9.13 18.23
C LEU A 97 -5.97 10.57 17.68
N GLY A 98 -6.56 11.55 18.37
CA GLY A 98 -6.46 12.97 17.98
C GLY A 98 -5.02 13.46 17.96
N ILE A 99 -4.19 13.02 18.92
CA ILE A 99 -2.75 13.31 18.95
C ILE A 99 -2.06 12.70 17.73
N ASN A 100 -2.36 11.45 17.37
CA ASN A 100 -1.82 10.87 16.14
C ASN A 100 -2.16 11.70 14.90
N CYS A 101 -3.39 12.21 14.83
CA CYS A 101 -3.84 13.04 13.71
C CYS A 101 -3.12 14.38 13.66
N THR A 102 -3.01 15.09 14.79
CA THR A 102 -2.30 16.38 14.86
C THR A 102 -0.82 16.25 14.60
N ASP A 103 -0.16 15.23 15.13
CA ASP A 103 1.25 14.93 14.84
C ASP A 103 1.47 14.61 13.37
N SER A 104 0.58 13.80 12.77
CA SER A 104 0.63 13.48 11.34
C SER A 104 0.44 14.72 10.47
N THR A 105 -0.48 15.62 10.83
CA THR A 105 -0.67 16.91 10.17
C THR A 105 0.61 17.75 10.21
N ALA A 106 1.23 17.88 11.39
CA ALA A 106 2.48 18.63 11.54
C ALA A 106 3.63 18.03 10.70
N LEU A 107 3.73 16.69 10.66
CA LEU A 107 4.71 15.99 9.82
C LEU A 107 4.46 16.23 8.33
N PHE A 108 3.21 16.20 7.87
CA PHE A 108 2.88 16.49 6.47
C PHE A 108 3.16 17.94 6.11
N ASP A 109 2.77 18.90 6.96
CA ASP A 109 3.05 20.32 6.73
C ASP A 109 4.55 20.58 6.66
N TYR A 110 5.32 19.97 7.57
CA TYR A 110 6.78 20.02 7.49
C TYR A 110 7.30 19.45 6.17
N ALA A 111 6.82 18.26 5.76
CA ALA A 111 7.28 17.60 4.55
C ALA A 111 6.93 18.41 3.28
N PHE A 112 5.68 18.86 3.13
CA PHE A 112 5.24 19.61 1.96
C PHE A 112 5.90 21.00 1.86
N ASN A 113 6.22 21.63 2.99
CA ASN A 113 6.83 22.95 3.02
C ASN A 113 8.35 22.94 2.81
N ASN A 114 9.04 21.88 3.23
CA ASN A 114 10.51 21.84 3.28
C ASN A 114 11.16 20.92 2.25
N PHE A 115 10.40 20.10 1.55
CA PHE A 115 10.95 19.17 0.55
C PHE A 115 10.30 19.36 -0.81
N ASP A 116 11.11 19.17 -1.86
CA ASP A 116 10.69 19.09 -3.24
C ASP A 116 11.00 17.70 -3.81
N THR A 117 10.48 17.43 -5.02
CA THR A 117 10.80 16.21 -5.76
C THR A 117 11.58 16.60 -7.00
N ILE A 118 12.75 16.00 -7.16
CA ILE A 118 13.57 16.11 -8.38
C ILE A 118 13.56 14.79 -9.14
N ASP A 119 13.76 14.85 -10.44
CA ASP A 119 13.94 13.67 -11.29
C ASP A 119 15.42 13.43 -11.52
N VAL A 120 15.87 12.21 -11.19
CA VAL A 120 17.25 11.78 -11.43
C VAL A 120 17.19 10.54 -12.31
N ASN A 121 17.47 10.71 -13.59
CA ASN A 121 17.43 9.63 -14.59
C ASN A 121 16.12 8.83 -14.57
N GLY A 122 14.97 9.51 -14.57
CA GLY A 122 13.64 8.89 -14.52
C GLY A 122 13.18 8.41 -13.14
N THR A 123 14.00 8.59 -12.11
CA THR A 123 13.65 8.24 -10.72
C THR A 123 13.36 9.50 -9.91
N LYS A 124 12.14 9.59 -9.37
CA LYS A 124 11.75 10.70 -8.49
C LYS A 124 12.36 10.53 -7.10
N MET A 125 13.09 11.55 -6.64
CA MET A 125 13.70 11.60 -5.32
C MET A 125 13.22 12.83 -4.56
N SER A 126 12.98 12.66 -3.25
CA SER A 126 12.63 13.76 -2.36
C SER A 126 13.92 14.39 -1.80
N VAL A 127 14.04 15.70 -1.95
CA VAL A 127 15.20 16.48 -1.51
C VAL A 127 14.72 17.72 -0.75
N PRO A 128 15.56 18.35 0.08
CA PRO A 128 15.23 19.64 0.67
C PRO A 128 14.90 20.67 -0.41
N LYS A 129 14.02 21.60 -0.08
CA LYS A 129 13.54 22.62 -1.01
C LYS A 129 14.69 23.44 -1.59
N GLY A 130 14.66 23.61 -2.91
CA GLY A 130 15.69 24.35 -3.65
C GLY A 130 16.94 23.54 -4.01
N VAL A 131 17.04 22.28 -3.60
CA VAL A 131 18.14 21.37 -3.99
C VAL A 131 17.86 20.84 -5.40
N THR A 132 18.89 20.82 -6.23
CA THR A 132 18.90 20.34 -7.61
C THR A 132 19.74 19.06 -7.75
N VAL A 133 19.67 18.41 -8.92
CA VAL A 133 20.50 17.21 -9.22
C VAL A 133 22.00 17.55 -9.11
N ASN A 134 22.40 18.79 -9.44
CA ASN A 134 23.79 19.21 -9.40
C ASN A 134 24.38 19.35 -7.98
N ASP A 135 23.51 19.43 -6.97
CA ASP A 135 23.91 19.54 -5.57
C ASP A 135 24.12 18.16 -4.92
N LEU A 136 23.83 17.08 -5.66
CA LEU A 136 23.95 15.72 -5.16
C LEU A 136 25.34 15.14 -5.42
N THR A 137 25.86 14.40 -4.46
CA THR A 137 27.02 13.51 -4.63
C THR A 137 26.55 12.09 -4.95
N THR A 138 27.32 11.37 -5.76
CA THR A 138 26.95 10.02 -6.25
C THR A 138 28.00 9.01 -5.84
N GLU A 139 27.57 7.87 -5.33
CA GLU A 139 28.39 6.67 -5.11
C GLU A 139 27.87 5.52 -5.95
N SER A 140 28.72 4.93 -6.77
CA SER A 140 28.38 3.78 -7.60
C SER A 140 28.83 2.48 -6.96
N THR A 141 27.93 1.49 -6.91
CA THR A 141 28.24 0.14 -6.39
C THR A 141 27.65 -0.91 -7.33
N ASP A 142 28.33 -2.07 -7.47
CA ASP A 142 27.72 -3.21 -8.14
C ASP A 142 26.72 -3.90 -7.23
N LYS A 143 25.56 -4.21 -7.76
CA LYS A 143 24.53 -5.01 -7.08
C LYS A 143 23.98 -6.05 -8.06
N ASN A 144 24.44 -7.28 -7.90
CA ASN A 144 24.03 -8.41 -8.75
C ASN A 144 24.35 -8.19 -10.24
N GLY A 145 25.54 -7.68 -10.56
CA GLY A 145 25.99 -7.42 -11.93
C GLY A 145 25.38 -6.17 -12.57
N ARG A 146 24.73 -5.31 -11.79
CA ARG A 146 24.15 -4.05 -12.26
C ARG A 146 24.69 -2.88 -11.44
N THR A 147 25.04 -1.79 -12.09
CA THR A 147 25.47 -0.57 -11.40
C THR A 147 24.29 0.06 -10.66
N MET A 148 24.46 0.26 -9.38
CA MET A 148 23.55 1.02 -8.54
C MET A 148 24.20 2.33 -8.13
N ASN A 149 23.67 3.46 -8.60
CA ASN A 149 24.10 4.81 -8.26
C ASN A 149 23.28 5.30 -7.07
N ARG A 150 23.91 5.52 -5.92
CA ARG A 150 23.33 6.10 -4.71
C ARG A 150 23.61 7.59 -4.69
N TYR A 151 22.58 8.37 -4.36
CA TYR A 151 22.65 9.82 -4.31
C TYR A 151 22.55 10.32 -2.89
N TYR A 152 23.38 11.34 -2.58
CA TYR A 152 23.44 11.95 -1.26
C TYR A 152 23.42 13.48 -1.38
N TYR A 153 22.79 14.13 -0.41
CA TYR A 153 22.85 15.57 -0.20
C TYR A 153 23.43 15.85 1.19
N ASN A 154 24.53 16.60 1.28
CA ASN A 154 25.25 16.87 2.53
C ASN A 154 25.54 15.58 3.34
N GLY A 155 25.94 14.51 2.66
CA GLY A 155 26.21 13.20 3.27
C GLY A 155 24.98 12.39 3.68
N GLN A 156 23.76 12.93 3.50
CA GLN A 156 22.53 12.21 3.78
C GLN A 156 22.02 11.50 2.52
N TYR A 157 21.65 10.24 2.67
CA TYR A 157 21.13 9.42 1.60
C TYR A 157 19.77 9.94 1.11
N VAL A 158 19.67 10.19 -0.20
CA VAL A 158 18.48 10.70 -0.86
C VAL A 158 17.72 9.59 -1.62
N GLY A 159 18.43 8.74 -2.34
CA GLY A 159 17.84 7.70 -3.14
C GLY A 159 18.87 6.96 -4.00
N TYR A 160 18.39 6.07 -4.88
CA TYR A 160 19.26 5.37 -5.83
C TYR A 160 18.59 5.21 -7.18
N VAL A 161 19.43 5.07 -8.21
CA VAL A 161 19.03 4.66 -9.57
C VAL A 161 19.80 3.38 -9.91
N MET A 162 19.09 2.38 -10.44
CA MET A 162 19.72 1.22 -11.08
C MET A 162 19.95 1.55 -12.56
N GLU A 163 21.15 1.36 -13.06
CA GLU A 163 21.39 1.45 -14.49
C GLU A 163 20.58 0.37 -15.21
N ALA A 164 20.00 0.74 -16.35
CA ALA A 164 19.29 -0.21 -17.19
C ALA A 164 20.28 -1.31 -17.65
N ASP A 165 19.78 -2.54 -17.78
CA ASP A 165 20.57 -3.59 -18.44
C ASP A 165 20.96 -3.08 -19.83
N PRO A 166 22.20 -3.30 -20.30
CA PRO A 166 22.56 -3.00 -21.68
C PRO A 166 21.55 -3.73 -22.57
N THR A 167 20.74 -2.96 -23.28
CA THR A 167 19.79 -3.52 -24.25
C THR A 167 20.61 -4.40 -25.20
N PRO A 168 20.32 -5.71 -25.34
CA PRO A 168 20.97 -6.50 -26.37
C PRO A 168 20.73 -5.81 -27.71
N ALA A 169 21.79 -5.63 -28.47
CA ALA A 169 21.70 -5.03 -29.80
C ALA A 169 20.55 -5.69 -30.58
N PRO A 170 19.70 -4.91 -31.28
CA PRO A 170 18.57 -5.49 -32.00
C PRO A 170 19.10 -6.55 -32.96
N THR A 171 18.81 -7.81 -32.68
CA THR A 171 18.93 -8.88 -33.64
C THR A 171 17.87 -8.60 -34.69
N GLU A 172 18.29 -8.30 -35.92
CA GLU A 172 17.39 -8.11 -37.06
C GLU A 172 16.46 -9.34 -37.14
N ALA A 173 15.18 -9.12 -36.83
CA ALA A 173 14.16 -10.13 -36.99
C ALA A 173 13.86 -10.28 -38.50
N PRO A 174 13.70 -11.52 -39.00
CA PRO A 174 13.29 -11.72 -40.38
C PRO A 174 11.89 -11.13 -40.59
N VAL A 175 11.76 -10.39 -41.69
CA VAL A 175 10.51 -9.81 -42.18
C VAL A 175 9.48 -10.91 -42.36
N GLN A 176 8.41 -10.93 -41.59
CA GLN A 176 7.23 -11.74 -41.85
C GLN A 176 6.15 -10.85 -42.48
N GLU A 177 5.62 -11.34 -43.57
CA GLU A 177 4.55 -10.74 -44.37
C GLU A 177 3.27 -10.55 -43.54
N GLU A 178 2.67 -9.42 -43.72
CA GLU A 178 1.40 -8.97 -43.13
C GLU A 178 0.22 -9.78 -43.70
N VAL A 179 -0.45 -10.57 -42.86
CA VAL A 179 -1.76 -11.12 -43.18
C VAL A 179 -2.77 -10.46 -42.26
N THR A 180 -3.57 -9.58 -42.84
CA THR A 180 -4.71 -8.94 -42.22
C THR A 180 -5.84 -9.93 -42.06
N GLU A 181 -6.24 -10.27 -40.84
CA GLU A 181 -7.54 -10.87 -40.50
C GLU A 181 -8.26 -10.02 -39.46
N GLU A 182 -9.43 -9.53 -39.84
CA GLU A 182 -10.37 -8.84 -38.95
C GLU A 182 -11.03 -9.86 -38.02
N THR A 183 -10.96 -9.65 -36.70
CA THR A 183 -11.67 -10.45 -35.71
C THR A 183 -12.82 -9.66 -35.09
N PRO A 184 -14.05 -10.23 -35.04
CA PRO A 184 -15.23 -9.53 -34.50
C PRO A 184 -15.20 -9.45 -32.96
N ALA A 185 -15.69 -8.35 -32.43
CA ALA A 185 -15.67 -7.92 -31.02
C ALA A 185 -16.55 -8.75 -30.03
N GLY A 186 -16.69 -10.05 -30.23
CA GLY A 186 -17.55 -10.89 -29.37
C GLY A 186 -16.82 -11.86 -28.43
N GLU A 187 -15.53 -12.09 -28.62
CA GLU A 187 -14.83 -13.24 -28.01
C GLU A 187 -13.98 -12.91 -26.77
N GLN A 188 -13.86 -11.63 -26.38
CA GLN A 188 -13.05 -11.21 -25.23
C GLN A 188 -13.73 -11.38 -23.87
N ALA A 189 -15.04 -11.59 -23.81
CA ALA A 189 -15.74 -11.74 -22.54
C ALA A 189 -15.72 -13.18 -21.99
N GLU A 190 -15.59 -14.21 -22.83
CA GLU A 190 -15.59 -15.62 -22.38
C GLU A 190 -14.22 -16.08 -21.87
N ASN A 191 -13.11 -15.51 -22.37
CA ASN A 191 -11.76 -15.89 -21.92
C ASN A 191 -11.43 -15.41 -20.50
N ALA A 192 -11.98 -14.30 -20.04
CA ALA A 192 -11.77 -13.80 -18.68
C ALA A 192 -12.44 -14.68 -17.60
N VAL A 193 -13.52 -15.39 -17.93
CA VAL A 193 -14.23 -16.27 -17.00
C VAL A 193 -13.54 -17.64 -16.87
N SER A 194 -12.87 -18.11 -17.92
CA SER A 194 -12.15 -19.39 -17.90
C SER A 194 -10.82 -19.35 -17.12
N GLU A 195 -10.15 -18.20 -17.07
CA GLU A 195 -8.93 -18.03 -16.26
C GLU A 195 -9.20 -18.06 -14.75
N ILE A 196 -10.32 -17.47 -14.30
CA ILE A 196 -10.70 -17.47 -12.88
C ILE A 196 -11.07 -18.90 -12.39
N GLN A 197 -11.59 -19.76 -13.27
CA GLN A 197 -11.94 -21.14 -12.90
C GLN A 197 -10.73 -22.08 -12.86
N ASN A 198 -9.63 -21.75 -13.52
CA ASN A 198 -8.39 -22.55 -13.50
C ASN A 198 -7.50 -22.28 -12.28
N GLU A 199 -7.50 -21.08 -11.72
CA GLU A 199 -6.72 -20.78 -10.50
C GLU A 199 -7.25 -21.49 -9.25
N THR A 200 -8.53 -21.87 -9.19
CA THR A 200 -9.09 -22.58 -8.04
C THR A 200 -8.81 -24.09 -8.03
N LYS A 201 -8.27 -24.67 -9.10
CA LYS A 201 -7.92 -26.11 -9.17
C LYS A 201 -6.55 -26.47 -8.60
N GLY A 202 -5.71 -25.48 -8.23
CA GLY A 202 -4.32 -25.67 -7.79
C GLY A 202 -4.12 -25.90 -6.28
N PHE A 203 -5.16 -25.94 -5.46
CA PHE A 203 -4.98 -26.20 -4.03
C PHE A 203 -4.65 -27.68 -3.77
N SER A 204 -3.41 -27.93 -3.34
CA SER A 204 -2.92 -29.24 -2.94
C SER A 204 -3.81 -29.88 -1.87
N ARG A 205 -3.90 -31.23 -1.90
CA ARG A 205 -4.63 -32.01 -0.87
C ARG A 205 -4.22 -31.63 0.56
N THR A 206 -2.96 -31.28 0.78
CA THR A 206 -2.41 -30.81 2.06
C THR A 206 -2.98 -29.45 2.49
N SER A 207 -3.19 -28.51 1.57
CA SER A 207 -3.80 -27.20 1.89
C SER A 207 -5.27 -27.31 2.28
N LYS A 208 -6.00 -28.25 1.70
CA LYS A 208 -7.40 -28.52 2.08
C LYS A 208 -7.52 -29.15 3.46
N ILE A 209 -6.58 -30.02 3.82
CA ILE A 209 -6.51 -30.63 5.15
C ILE A 209 -6.14 -29.56 6.19
N LEU A 210 -5.18 -28.68 5.90
CA LEU A 210 -4.77 -27.60 6.81
C LEU A 210 -5.90 -26.62 7.09
N LEU A 211 -6.67 -26.24 6.06
CA LEU A 211 -7.84 -25.38 6.20
C LEU A 211 -8.94 -26.04 7.05
N GLY A 212 -9.18 -27.33 6.85
CA GLY A 212 -10.13 -28.11 7.64
C GLY A 212 -9.77 -28.21 9.12
N VAL A 213 -8.46 -28.38 9.41
CA VAL A 213 -7.94 -28.41 10.78
C VAL A 213 -8.06 -27.04 11.46
N MET A 214 -7.77 -25.95 10.77
CA MET A 214 -7.91 -24.58 11.33
C MET A 214 -9.37 -24.24 11.64
N VAL A 215 -10.32 -24.60 10.77
CA VAL A 215 -11.77 -24.39 11.02
C VAL A 215 -12.22 -25.26 12.19
N GLY A 216 -11.80 -26.52 12.27
CA GLY A 216 -12.12 -27.42 13.38
C GLY A 216 -11.60 -26.91 14.74
N MET A 217 -10.37 -26.40 14.80
CA MET A 217 -9.81 -25.81 16.03
C MET A 217 -10.56 -24.52 16.44
N GLY A 218 -10.99 -23.69 15.50
CA GLY A 218 -11.78 -22.49 15.79
C GLY A 218 -13.12 -22.82 16.44
N VAL A 219 -13.82 -23.82 15.91
CA VAL A 219 -15.12 -24.29 16.45
C VAL A 219 -14.94 -24.90 17.87
N LEU A 220 -13.87 -25.68 18.10
CA LEU A 220 -13.57 -26.26 19.41
C LEU A 220 -13.27 -25.18 20.45
N LEU A 221 -12.55 -24.11 20.07
CA LEU A 221 -12.25 -22.98 20.95
C LEU A 221 -13.53 -22.23 21.36
N VAL A 222 -14.44 -22.01 20.43
CA VAL A 222 -15.74 -21.35 20.71
C VAL A 222 -16.59 -22.22 21.65
N ILE A 223 -16.66 -23.53 21.44
CA ILE A 223 -17.37 -24.44 22.32
C ILE A 223 -16.77 -24.44 23.71
N LEU A 224 -15.44 -24.45 23.83
CA LEU A 224 -14.74 -24.41 25.12
C LEU A 224 -15.02 -23.10 25.87
N LEU A 225 -15.04 -21.97 25.17
CA LEU A 225 -15.37 -20.65 25.75
C LEU A 225 -16.82 -20.61 26.26
N ILE A 226 -17.78 -21.20 25.51
CA ILE A 226 -19.19 -21.30 25.94
C ILE A 226 -19.32 -22.18 27.18
N LEU A 227 -18.60 -23.30 27.24
CA LEU A 227 -18.63 -24.21 28.39
C LEU A 227 -17.99 -23.59 29.63
N LEU A 228 -16.90 -22.82 29.49
CA LEU A 228 -16.26 -22.08 30.58
C LEU A 228 -17.15 -20.97 31.08
N HIS A 229 -17.86 -20.26 30.17
CA HIS A 229 -18.81 -19.20 30.58
C HIS A 229 -20.02 -19.78 31.36
N ARG A 230 -20.52 -20.97 30.98
CA ARG A 230 -21.59 -21.66 31.70
C ARG A 230 -21.20 -22.21 33.09
N LYS A 231 -19.91 -22.37 33.36
CA LYS A 231 -19.40 -22.90 34.63
C LYS A 231 -19.16 -21.81 35.70
N ASN A 232 -19.21 -20.53 35.27
CA ASN A 232 -18.99 -19.36 36.15
C ASN A 232 -20.29 -18.60 36.47
N TYR A 233 -21.45 -19.23 36.18
CA TYR A 233 -22.80 -18.82 36.62
C TYR A 233 -23.47 -20.08 37.30
#